data_804d9f0e7d4dbad29faba5552c98ac64
#
_entry.id   804d9f0e7d4dbad29faba5552c98ac64
#
_cell.length_a   1.000
_cell.length_b   1.000
_cell.length_c   1.000
_cell.angle_alpha   90.00
_cell.angle_beta   90.00
_cell.angle_gamma   90.00
#
_symmetry.space_group_name_H-M   'P 1'
#
loop_
_entity.id
_entity.type
_entity.pdbx_description
1 polymer ?
#
loop_
_entity_poly.entity_id
_entity_poly.type
_entity_poly.pdbx_seq_one_letter_code
_entity_poly.pdbx_strand_id
1 'polypeptide(L)'
;IARRKPVECGERPRCSVVFGENVFSMDKMRHYLSIEAYKKLEKAMSEGLAIDRGLADQVAAAMKAWAVERGVTHYTHWFHPLNGATAEKHDSFIDLLPDGDVIESFDGRLLVQQEPDASSFPNGGIRNTFEARGYTAWDPASPAFINNRTLCIPTVFVAYTGEALDFKTPMLKSLAM
;
A
#
# COMPACT_ATOMS: atom_id res chain seq x y z
N ILE A 1 22.68 -31.02 -17.24
CA ILE A 1 21.75 -30.50 -16.20
C ILE A 1 22.59 -30.34 -14.94
N ALA A 2 22.91 -29.09 -14.59
CA ALA A 2 23.65 -28.81 -13.35
C ALA A 2 22.80 -29.28 -12.16
N ARG A 3 23.32 -30.21 -11.38
CA ARG A 3 22.68 -30.62 -10.13
C ARG A 3 22.64 -29.43 -9.18
N ARG A 4 21.47 -28.87 -8.95
CA ARG A 4 21.27 -27.88 -7.90
C ARG A 4 21.59 -28.53 -6.57
N LYS A 5 22.44 -27.90 -5.76
CA LYS A 5 22.65 -28.36 -4.39
C LYS A 5 21.31 -28.32 -3.63
N PRO A 6 21.01 -29.33 -2.82
CA PRO A 6 19.85 -29.26 -1.93
C PRO A 6 19.94 -27.99 -1.08
N VAL A 7 18.83 -27.30 -0.94
CA VAL A 7 18.75 -26.20 0.00
C VAL A 7 18.74 -26.81 1.40
N GLU A 8 19.76 -26.52 2.21
CA GLU A 8 19.76 -26.88 3.61
C GLU A 8 18.68 -26.05 4.30
N CYS A 9 17.62 -26.73 4.71
CA CYS A 9 16.55 -26.12 5.48
C CYS A 9 16.85 -26.40 6.95
N GLY A 10 17.32 -25.41 7.70
CA GLY A 10 17.35 -25.45 9.15
C GLY A 10 15.95 -25.69 9.74
N GLU A 11 15.80 -25.66 11.06
CA GLU A 11 14.49 -25.76 11.72
C GLU A 11 13.54 -24.69 11.11
N ARG A 12 12.56 -25.17 10.38
CA ARG A 12 11.57 -24.28 9.77
C ARG A 12 10.52 -23.95 10.80
N PRO A 13 10.21 -22.67 11.01
CA PRO A 13 9.06 -22.29 11.82
C PRO A 13 7.79 -22.86 11.19
N ARG A 14 6.77 -23.08 12.00
CA ARG A 14 5.47 -23.55 11.51
C ARG A 14 4.95 -22.60 10.43
N CYS A 15 4.29 -23.14 9.40
CA CYS A 15 3.72 -22.32 8.32
C CYS A 15 2.82 -21.20 8.84
N SER A 16 2.09 -21.42 9.94
CA SER A 16 1.25 -20.42 10.59
C SER A 16 2.04 -19.23 11.18
N VAL A 17 3.33 -19.40 11.45
CA VAL A 17 4.20 -18.33 11.97
C VAL A 17 4.75 -17.48 10.84
N VAL A 18 5.13 -18.12 9.72
CA VAL A 18 5.72 -17.43 8.56
C VAL A 18 4.67 -16.91 7.57
N PHE A 19 3.47 -17.50 7.59
CA PHE A 19 2.41 -17.07 6.69
C PHE A 19 1.98 -15.64 7.02
N GLY A 20 2.08 -14.77 6.04
CA GLY A 20 1.74 -13.36 6.22
C GLY A 20 2.74 -12.55 7.06
N GLU A 21 3.94 -13.07 7.33
CA GLU A 21 4.99 -12.33 8.06
C GLU A 21 5.28 -10.98 7.41
N ASN A 22 5.33 -10.96 6.09
CA ASN A 22 5.60 -9.77 5.29
C ASN A 22 4.33 -9.05 4.81
N VAL A 23 3.21 -9.24 5.48
CA VAL A 23 1.94 -8.57 5.18
C VAL A 23 1.56 -7.69 6.34
N PHE A 24 1.23 -6.43 6.08
CA PHE A 24 0.72 -5.47 7.07
C PHE A 24 -0.76 -5.76 7.37
N SER A 25 -0.99 -6.89 8.03
CA SER A 25 -2.31 -7.40 8.40
C SER A 25 -2.96 -6.58 9.51
N MET A 26 -4.26 -6.81 9.76
CA MET A 26 -4.99 -6.19 10.86
C MET A 26 -4.32 -6.41 12.22
N ASP A 27 -3.73 -7.59 12.47
CA ASP A 27 -2.98 -7.87 13.71
C ASP A 27 -1.75 -6.95 13.84
N LYS A 28 -1.05 -6.72 12.74
CA LYS A 28 0.09 -5.79 12.73
C LYS A 28 -0.37 -4.34 12.87
N MET A 29 -1.45 -3.97 12.20
CA MET A 29 -2.06 -2.63 12.37
C MET A 29 -2.43 -2.38 13.84
N ARG A 30 -3.00 -3.37 14.52
CA ARG A 30 -3.31 -3.28 15.96
C ARG A 30 -2.07 -3.06 16.83
N HIS A 31 -0.93 -3.60 16.42
CA HIS A 31 0.33 -3.46 17.16
C HIS A 31 1.00 -2.09 16.95
N TYR A 32 0.94 -1.56 15.74
CA TYR A 32 1.63 -0.32 15.36
C TYR A 32 0.76 0.95 15.46
N LEU A 33 -0.56 0.81 15.52
CA LEU A 33 -1.48 1.92 15.69
C LEU A 33 -1.87 2.11 17.15
N SER A 34 -2.26 3.32 17.53
CA SER A 34 -2.97 3.53 18.78
C SER A 34 -4.31 2.78 18.74
N ILE A 35 -4.83 2.41 19.93
CA ILE A 35 -6.12 1.72 20.04
C ILE A 35 -7.24 2.53 19.39
N GLU A 36 -7.20 3.85 19.52
CA GLU A 36 -8.18 4.74 18.92
C GLU A 36 -8.10 4.76 17.40
N ALA A 37 -6.89 4.92 16.85
CA ALA A 37 -6.67 4.91 15.40
C ALA A 37 -7.06 3.56 14.78
N TYR A 38 -6.69 2.46 15.43
CA TYR A 38 -7.06 1.12 14.99
C TYR A 38 -8.59 0.96 14.90
N LYS A 39 -9.32 1.35 15.95
CA LYS A 39 -10.80 1.27 15.96
C LYS A 39 -11.45 2.15 14.89
N LYS A 40 -10.91 3.35 14.67
CA LYS A 40 -11.40 4.24 13.59
C LYS A 40 -11.16 3.60 12.22
N LEU A 41 -9.97 3.03 12.00
CA LEU A 41 -9.64 2.34 10.76
C LEU A 41 -10.55 1.12 10.54
N GLU A 42 -10.66 0.25 11.55
CA GLU A 42 -11.52 -0.94 11.50
C GLU A 42 -12.98 -0.58 11.17
N LYS A 43 -13.51 0.47 11.78
CA LYS A 43 -14.84 0.99 11.49
C LYS A 43 -14.92 1.52 10.06
N ALA A 44 -13.98 2.36 9.63
CA ALA A 44 -13.98 2.91 8.28
C ALA A 44 -13.96 1.78 7.23
N MET A 45 -13.14 0.75 7.45
CA MET A 45 -13.04 -0.40 6.56
C MET A 45 -14.32 -1.25 6.54
N SER A 46 -14.97 -1.46 7.69
CA SER A 46 -16.21 -2.27 7.78
C SER A 46 -17.44 -1.57 7.23
N GLU A 47 -17.50 -0.26 7.33
CA GLU A 47 -18.64 0.56 6.92
C GLU A 47 -18.44 1.23 5.55
N GLY A 48 -17.25 1.09 4.93
CA GLY A 48 -16.91 1.74 3.66
C GLY A 48 -16.82 3.26 3.78
N LEU A 49 -16.34 3.76 4.92
CA LEU A 49 -16.20 5.19 5.16
C LEU A 49 -14.84 5.71 4.65
N ALA A 50 -14.84 6.97 4.25
CA ALA A 50 -13.59 7.65 3.92
C ALA A 50 -12.69 7.78 5.16
N ILE A 51 -11.40 7.59 4.95
CA ILE A 51 -10.37 7.81 5.97
C ILE A 51 -10.01 9.29 5.95
N ASP A 52 -10.08 9.95 7.09
CA ASP A 52 -9.61 11.34 7.21
C ASP A 52 -8.08 11.42 7.16
N ARG A 53 -7.58 12.63 6.92
CA ARG A 53 -6.14 12.85 6.80
C ARG A 53 -5.37 12.46 8.05
N GLY A 54 -5.89 12.77 9.23
CA GLY A 54 -5.21 12.44 10.48
C GLY A 54 -5.08 10.94 10.71
N LEU A 55 -6.09 10.16 10.31
CA LEU A 55 -6.02 8.72 10.34
C LEU A 55 -5.07 8.17 9.27
N ALA A 56 -5.08 8.75 8.05
CA ALA A 56 -4.16 8.37 7.00
C ALA A 56 -2.70 8.60 7.40
N ASP A 57 -2.38 9.71 8.06
CA ASP A 57 -1.04 10.01 8.58
C ASP A 57 -0.60 8.97 9.62
N GLN A 58 -1.50 8.57 10.53
CA GLN A 58 -1.20 7.54 11.53
C GLN A 58 -0.96 6.16 10.89
N VAL A 59 -1.77 5.79 9.90
CA VAL A 59 -1.61 4.54 9.16
C VAL A 59 -0.30 4.54 8.38
N ALA A 60 0.05 5.63 7.71
CA ALA A 60 1.31 5.77 6.99
C ALA A 60 2.52 5.64 7.94
N ALA A 61 2.48 6.33 9.08
CA ALA A 61 3.53 6.21 10.09
C ALA A 61 3.70 4.78 10.61
N ALA A 62 2.59 4.10 10.86
CA ALA A 62 2.59 2.70 11.29
C ALA A 62 3.15 1.75 10.21
N MET A 63 2.77 1.92 8.95
CA MET A 63 3.32 1.16 7.82
C MET A 63 4.83 1.38 7.69
N LYS A 64 5.28 2.65 7.78
CA LYS A 64 6.70 2.98 7.70
C LYS A 64 7.46 2.31 8.83
N ALA A 65 7.02 2.47 10.08
CA ALA A 65 7.69 1.87 11.24
C ALA A 65 7.83 0.35 11.08
N TRP A 66 6.74 -0.32 10.73
CA TRP A 66 6.74 -1.75 10.47
C TRP A 66 7.67 -2.18 9.34
N ALA A 67 7.73 -1.41 8.25
CA ALA A 67 8.55 -1.71 7.10
C ALA A 67 10.05 -1.47 7.39
N VAL A 68 10.41 -0.34 8.00
CA VAL A 68 11.79 0.01 8.33
C VAL A 68 12.41 -0.99 9.32
N GLU A 69 11.67 -1.45 10.32
CA GLU A 69 12.12 -2.51 11.22
C GLU A 69 12.49 -3.81 10.49
N ARG A 70 11.99 -4.01 9.27
CA ARG A 70 12.28 -5.16 8.40
C ARG A 70 13.32 -4.87 7.32
N GLY A 71 14.02 -3.73 7.44
CA GLY A 71 15.08 -3.32 6.53
C GLY A 71 14.57 -2.85 5.17
N VAL A 72 13.32 -2.43 5.08
CA VAL A 72 12.75 -1.81 3.88
C VAL A 72 13.29 -0.40 3.74
N THR A 73 13.67 -0.02 2.52
CA THR A 73 14.26 1.28 2.20
C THR A 73 13.44 2.08 1.18
N HIS A 74 12.54 1.42 0.49
CA HIS A 74 11.75 1.99 -0.59
C HIS A 74 10.30 1.57 -0.46
N TYR A 75 9.39 2.31 -1.10
CA TYR A 75 8.01 1.91 -1.26
C TYR A 75 7.61 2.00 -2.72
N THR A 76 6.54 1.31 -3.08
CA THR A 76 5.94 1.37 -4.40
C THR A 76 4.42 1.34 -4.28
N HIS A 77 3.77 2.16 -5.09
CA HIS A 77 2.34 2.03 -5.32
C HIS A 77 2.13 0.98 -6.41
N TRP A 78 1.50 -0.13 -6.05
CA TRP A 78 1.08 -1.17 -6.97
C TRP A 78 -0.37 -0.97 -7.36
N PHE A 79 -0.57 -0.59 -8.61
CA PHE A 79 -1.90 -0.26 -9.10
C PHE A 79 -2.68 -1.51 -9.47
N HIS A 80 -3.93 -1.57 -9.04
CA HIS A 80 -4.84 -2.64 -9.40
C HIS A 80 -5.20 -2.65 -10.90
N PRO A 81 -5.43 -3.83 -11.50
CA PRO A 81 -5.34 -5.16 -10.88
C PRO A 81 -3.88 -5.60 -10.66
N LEU A 82 -3.63 -6.34 -9.57
CA LEU A 82 -2.31 -6.91 -9.28
C LEU A 82 -2.10 -8.18 -10.12
N ASN A 83 -1.29 -8.06 -11.14
CA ASN A 83 -0.91 -9.16 -12.04
C ASN A 83 0.48 -8.91 -12.62
N GLY A 84 0.95 -9.76 -13.51
CA GLY A 84 2.29 -9.62 -14.10
C GLY A 84 2.50 -8.37 -14.98
N ALA A 85 1.44 -7.62 -15.29
CA ALA A 85 1.47 -6.36 -16.03
C ALA A 85 1.08 -5.16 -15.14
N THR A 86 1.10 -5.32 -13.82
CA THR A 86 0.76 -4.25 -12.86
C THR A 86 1.74 -3.10 -13.01
N ALA A 87 1.20 -1.88 -13.17
CA ALA A 87 2.02 -0.68 -13.13
C ALA A 87 2.47 -0.37 -11.70
N GLU A 88 3.66 0.17 -11.58
CA GLU A 88 4.30 0.47 -10.31
C GLU A 88 4.88 1.88 -10.33
N LYS A 89 4.83 2.55 -9.20
CA LYS A 89 5.48 3.84 -8.98
C LYS A 89 6.36 3.73 -7.74
N HIS A 90 7.66 3.64 -7.96
CA HIS A 90 8.66 3.46 -6.91
C HIS A 90 9.14 4.79 -6.34
N ASP A 91 9.41 4.80 -5.04
CA ASP A 91 10.05 5.91 -4.36
C ASP A 91 10.84 5.41 -3.14
N SER A 92 11.66 6.27 -2.54
CA SER A 92 12.38 5.97 -1.31
C SER A 92 11.72 6.65 -0.11
N PHE A 93 11.99 6.13 1.10
CA PHE A 93 11.56 6.79 2.33
C PHE A 93 12.37 8.05 2.67
N ILE A 94 13.35 8.41 1.83
CA ILE A 94 14.27 9.53 2.08
C ILE A 94 13.68 10.82 1.53
N ASP A 95 13.68 11.85 2.36
CA ASP A 95 13.37 13.22 1.99
C ASP A 95 14.55 14.14 2.36
N LEU A 96 14.79 15.17 1.55
CA LEU A 96 15.85 16.13 1.77
C LEU A 96 15.28 17.39 2.42
N LEU A 97 15.87 17.78 3.53
CA LEU A 97 15.55 19.03 4.18
C LEU A 97 16.29 20.22 3.51
N PRO A 98 15.78 21.46 3.66
CA PRO A 98 16.41 22.64 3.04
C PRO A 98 17.84 22.91 3.47
N ASP A 99 18.25 22.43 4.64
CA ASP A 99 19.61 22.51 5.19
C ASP A 99 20.56 21.42 4.67
N GLY A 100 20.02 20.48 3.86
CA GLY A 100 20.76 19.36 3.28
C GLY A 100 20.75 18.09 4.13
N ASP A 101 20.11 18.11 5.28
CA ASP A 101 19.93 16.93 6.09
C ASP A 101 18.90 15.98 5.45
N VAL A 102 19.00 14.71 5.82
CA VAL A 102 18.17 13.62 5.27
C VAL A 102 17.26 13.09 6.37
N ILE A 103 15.98 12.99 6.06
CA ILE A 103 15.00 12.36 6.94
C ILE A 103 14.31 11.18 6.26
N GLU A 104 13.86 10.21 7.03
CA GLU A 104 12.94 9.20 6.56
C GLU A 104 11.51 9.72 6.68
N SER A 105 10.85 9.90 5.54
CA SER A 105 9.50 10.46 5.44
C SER A 105 8.55 9.48 4.76
N PHE A 106 7.38 9.31 5.32
CA PHE A 106 6.24 8.66 4.68
C PHE A 106 4.97 9.04 5.44
N ASP A 107 4.12 9.82 4.83
CA ASP A 107 2.91 10.36 5.44
C ASP A 107 1.63 9.99 4.66
N GLY A 108 0.47 10.36 5.19
CA GLY A 108 -0.82 10.04 4.60
C GLY A 108 -1.05 10.62 3.20
N ARG A 109 -0.32 11.65 2.80
CA ARG A 109 -0.38 12.18 1.43
C ARG A 109 0.14 11.17 0.42
N LEU A 110 1.07 10.33 0.85
CA LEU A 110 1.64 9.27 0.01
C LEU A 110 0.73 8.03 -0.07
N LEU A 111 -0.22 7.89 0.84
CA LEU A 111 -1.30 6.90 0.71
C LEU A 111 -2.43 7.37 -0.20
N VAL A 112 -2.63 8.69 -0.32
CA VAL A 112 -3.65 9.31 -1.16
C VAL A 112 -2.96 10.32 -2.07
N GLN A 113 -2.73 9.96 -3.33
CA GLN A 113 -2.11 10.83 -4.32
C GLN A 113 -3.17 11.44 -5.24
N GLN A 114 -3.08 12.75 -5.48
CA GLN A 114 -3.88 13.42 -6.49
C GLN A 114 -3.20 13.29 -7.85
N GLU A 115 -4.01 13.26 -8.91
CA GLU A 115 -3.57 13.26 -10.31
C GLU A 115 -2.55 12.15 -10.63
N PRO A 116 -3.02 10.89 -10.71
CA PRO A 116 -2.14 9.80 -11.14
C PRO A 116 -1.65 10.07 -12.55
N ASP A 117 -0.36 9.89 -12.76
CA ASP A 117 0.21 9.88 -14.10
C ASP A 117 -0.43 8.74 -14.92
N ALA A 118 -0.71 9.01 -16.20
CA ALA A 118 -1.22 8.01 -17.12
C ALA A 118 -0.34 6.75 -17.19
N SER A 119 0.96 6.88 -17.00
CA SER A 119 1.91 5.76 -16.89
C SER A 119 1.67 4.85 -15.69
N SER A 120 0.95 5.31 -14.67
CA SER A 120 0.59 4.54 -13.48
C SER A 120 -0.50 3.49 -13.72
N PHE A 121 -1.05 3.42 -14.93
CA PHE A 121 -2.09 2.46 -15.28
C PHE A 121 -1.55 1.31 -16.11
N PRO A 122 -2.02 0.07 -15.87
CA PRO A 122 -1.55 -1.11 -16.62
C PRO A 122 -1.74 -1.01 -18.13
N ASN A 123 -2.71 -0.23 -18.61
CA ASN A 123 -3.00 -0.02 -20.03
C ASN A 123 -2.17 1.10 -20.69
N GLY A 124 -1.13 1.59 -20.02
CA GLY A 124 -0.24 2.61 -20.58
C GLY A 124 -0.88 3.96 -20.83
N GLY A 125 -1.98 4.27 -20.16
CA GLY A 125 -2.63 5.57 -20.24
C GLY A 125 -3.62 5.77 -21.39
N ILE A 126 -4.07 4.70 -22.02
CA ILE A 126 -5.21 4.75 -22.96
C ILE A 126 -6.47 4.99 -22.12
N ARG A 127 -6.77 6.26 -21.89
CA ARG A 127 -7.95 6.70 -21.12
C ARG A 127 -8.57 7.92 -21.74
N ASN A 128 -9.89 8.04 -21.57
CA ASN A 128 -10.58 9.29 -21.81
C ASN A 128 -10.12 10.32 -20.78
N THR A 129 -9.94 11.56 -21.20
CA THR A 129 -9.54 12.69 -20.34
C THR A 129 -10.48 12.90 -19.15
N PHE A 130 -11.72 12.45 -19.24
CA PHE A 130 -12.68 12.48 -18.16
C PHE A 130 -12.35 11.48 -17.05
N GLU A 131 -11.93 10.27 -17.41
CA GLU A 131 -11.55 9.21 -16.46
C GLU A 131 -10.20 9.49 -15.77
N ALA A 132 -9.38 10.35 -16.37
CA ALA A 132 -8.10 10.77 -15.80
C ALA A 132 -8.24 11.76 -14.62
N ARG A 133 -9.46 12.23 -14.33
CA ARG A 133 -9.73 13.12 -13.21
C ARG A 133 -10.12 12.33 -11.98
N GLY A 134 -9.23 12.28 -11.02
CA GLY A 134 -9.44 11.56 -9.78
C GLY A 134 -8.19 11.60 -8.93
N TYR A 135 -8.07 10.65 -8.05
CA TYR A 135 -6.90 10.44 -7.21
C TYR A 135 -6.60 8.95 -7.09
N THR A 136 -5.39 8.63 -6.71
CA THR A 136 -5.01 7.27 -6.33
C THR A 136 -5.02 7.17 -4.82
N ALA A 137 -5.47 6.05 -4.30
CA ALA A 137 -5.49 5.79 -2.88
C ALA A 137 -5.08 4.35 -2.58
N TRP A 138 -4.45 4.15 -1.44
CA TRP A 138 -4.29 2.83 -0.89
C TRP A 138 -5.66 2.16 -0.78
N ASP A 139 -5.72 0.90 -1.21
CA ASP A 139 -6.89 0.06 -1.03
C ASP A 139 -6.83 -0.64 0.34
N PRO A 140 -7.61 -0.22 1.33
CA PRO A 140 -7.59 -0.85 2.66
C PRO A 140 -7.99 -2.32 2.66
N ALA A 141 -8.72 -2.78 1.66
CA ALA A 141 -9.10 -4.19 1.53
C ALA A 141 -7.94 -5.06 1.04
N SER A 142 -6.90 -4.45 0.50
CA SER A 142 -5.69 -5.12 0.06
C SER A 142 -4.53 -4.69 0.96
N PRO A 143 -4.09 -5.54 1.90
CA PRO A 143 -3.04 -5.15 2.84
C PRO A 143 -1.72 -4.86 2.12
N ALA A 144 -1.01 -3.83 2.58
CA ALA A 144 0.35 -3.58 2.15
C ALA A 144 1.26 -4.76 2.52
N PHE A 145 2.28 -5.02 1.73
CA PHE A 145 3.18 -6.14 1.93
C PHE A 145 4.62 -5.78 1.55
N ILE A 146 5.57 -6.55 2.06
CA ILE A 146 6.99 -6.38 1.76
C ILE A 146 7.40 -7.41 0.71
N ASN A 147 8.00 -6.93 -0.37
CA ASN A 147 8.71 -7.74 -1.36
C ASN A 147 10.17 -7.28 -1.43
N ASN A 148 11.08 -8.16 -1.04
CA ASN A 148 12.49 -7.82 -0.84
C ASN A 148 12.66 -6.65 0.15
N ARG A 149 13.19 -5.51 -0.32
CA ARG A 149 13.41 -4.31 0.50
C ARG A 149 12.43 -3.17 0.15
N THR A 150 11.29 -3.53 -0.41
CA THR A 150 10.30 -2.57 -0.88
C THR A 150 8.96 -2.82 -0.22
N LEU A 151 8.37 -1.79 0.36
CA LEU A 151 6.99 -1.80 0.82
C LEU A 151 6.07 -1.62 -0.39
N CYS A 152 5.27 -2.64 -0.69
CA CYS A 152 4.31 -2.63 -1.78
C CYS A 152 2.94 -2.20 -1.25
N ILE A 153 2.38 -1.14 -1.80
CA ILE A 153 1.11 -0.54 -1.38
C ILE A 153 0.09 -0.75 -2.49
N PRO A 154 -0.85 -1.69 -2.32
CA PRO A 154 -1.93 -1.87 -3.29
C PRO A 154 -2.75 -0.58 -3.41
N THR A 155 -2.86 -0.07 -4.63
CA THR A 155 -3.39 1.26 -4.89
C THR A 155 -4.42 1.20 -5.99
N VAL A 156 -5.50 1.94 -5.85
CA VAL A 156 -6.56 2.04 -6.84
C VAL A 156 -6.73 3.47 -7.29
N PHE A 157 -7.23 3.64 -8.51
CA PHE A 157 -7.69 4.92 -9.01
C PHE A 157 -9.13 5.15 -8.56
N VAL A 158 -9.41 6.32 -7.98
CA VAL A 158 -10.74 6.75 -7.60
C VAL A 158 -11.09 8.01 -8.35
N ALA A 159 -12.08 7.95 -9.25
CA ALA A 159 -12.60 9.14 -9.91
C ALA A 159 -13.26 10.07 -8.89
N TYR A 160 -13.28 11.39 -9.15
CA TYR A 160 -13.92 12.35 -8.24
C TYR A 160 -15.42 12.10 -8.03
N THR A 161 -16.04 11.39 -8.95
CA THR A 161 -17.44 10.94 -8.86
C THR A 161 -17.58 9.56 -8.22
N GLY A 162 -16.47 8.93 -7.87
CA GLY A 162 -16.43 7.58 -7.33
C GLY A 162 -16.83 7.53 -5.84
N GLU A 163 -17.32 6.37 -5.44
CA GLU A 163 -17.57 6.06 -4.03
C GLU A 163 -16.29 5.63 -3.33
N ALA A 164 -16.26 5.78 -2.02
CA ALA A 164 -15.17 5.29 -1.20
C ALA A 164 -15.01 3.77 -1.32
N LEU A 165 -13.76 3.32 -1.29
CA LEU A 165 -13.43 1.90 -1.31
C LEU A 165 -13.81 1.24 0.01
N ASP A 166 -14.28 0.00 -0.06
CA ASP A 166 -14.59 -0.82 1.09
C ASP A 166 -14.05 -2.26 0.94
N PHE A 167 -14.10 -3.04 2.00
CA PHE A 167 -13.64 -4.43 1.99
C PHE A 167 -14.43 -5.34 1.06
N LYS A 168 -15.68 -5.00 0.75
CA LYS A 168 -16.57 -5.89 0.02
C LYS A 168 -16.40 -5.76 -1.48
N THR A 169 -16.12 -4.54 -1.95
CA THR A 169 -16.13 -4.24 -3.38
C THR A 169 -15.04 -3.24 -3.82
N PRO A 170 -13.81 -3.31 -3.29
CA PRO A 170 -12.80 -2.27 -3.56
C PRO A 170 -12.39 -2.18 -5.02
N MET A 171 -12.37 -3.31 -5.73
CA MET A 171 -11.97 -3.34 -7.13
C MET A 171 -13.13 -3.18 -8.11
N LEU A 172 -14.31 -3.66 -7.76
CA LEU A 172 -15.46 -3.64 -8.67
C LEU A 172 -15.99 -2.22 -8.87
N LYS A 173 -15.96 -1.39 -7.84
CA LYS A 173 -16.38 0.02 -7.95
C LYS A 173 -15.45 0.84 -8.84
N SER A 174 -14.17 0.58 -8.82
CA SER A 174 -13.19 1.28 -9.67
C SER A 174 -13.18 0.78 -11.12
N LEU A 175 -13.66 -0.45 -11.36
CA LEU A 175 -13.77 -1.02 -12.70
C LEU A 175 -15.14 -0.81 -13.35
N ALA A 176 -16.16 -0.55 -12.56
CA ALA A 176 -17.54 -0.33 -13.05
C ALA A 176 -17.79 1.12 -13.56
N MET A 177 -16.78 1.96 -13.45
CA MET A 177 -16.76 3.33 -13.99
C MET A 177 -15.86 3.40 -15.23
#